data_aff2899cf8f903b01872eac1dbe5f54e
#
_entry.id   aff2899cf8f903b01872eac1dbe5f54e
#
_cell.length_a   1.000
_cell.length_b   1.000
_cell.length_c   1.000
_cell.angle_alpha   90.00
_cell.angle_beta   90.00
_cell.angle_gamma   90.00
#
_symmetry.space_group_name_H-M   'P 1'
#
loop_
_entity.id
_entity.type
_entity.pdbx_description
1 polymer ?
#
loop_
_entity_poly.entity_id
_entity_poly.type
_entity_poly.pdbx_seq_one_letter_code
_entity_poly.pdbx_strand_id
1 'polypeptide(L)'
;MNNFLDPAILFFVFGAFAGLIKSNLEIPQPIARFLSLYLLMALGLKGGFALQKSGFTQEIGLALGLAIFLAIIIPIIAYAVLRTRLNNYDSAAIAATYGSVSAVTFITATQFLSNQEIPYGGHMAAAMALMESPAIILSLIHISEPTRPY
;
A
#
# COMPACT_ATOMS: atom_id res chain seq x y z
N MET A 1 -21.08 3.50 -17.64
CA MET A 1 -21.84 3.45 -16.38
C MET A 1 -21.75 2.10 -15.65
N ASN A 2 -20.68 1.31 -15.82
CA ASN A 2 -20.57 -0.03 -15.21
C ASN A 2 -19.56 -0.11 -14.05
N ASN A 3 -19.14 1.03 -13.49
CA ASN A 3 -18.15 1.03 -12.40
C ASN A 3 -18.65 0.37 -11.11
N PHE A 4 -19.98 0.35 -10.88
CA PHE A 4 -20.55 -0.31 -9.70
C PHE A 4 -20.53 -1.85 -9.77
N LEU A 5 -20.31 -2.42 -10.95
CA LEU A 5 -20.19 -3.87 -11.16
C LEU A 5 -18.72 -4.33 -11.17
N ASP A 6 -17.78 -3.45 -10.84
CA ASP A 6 -16.38 -3.82 -10.68
C ASP A 6 -16.23 -4.83 -9.53
N PRO A 7 -15.56 -5.97 -9.75
CA PRO A 7 -15.41 -7.01 -8.72
C PRO A 7 -14.82 -6.49 -7.40
N ALA A 8 -13.90 -5.51 -7.44
CA ALA A 8 -13.31 -4.93 -6.24
C ALA A 8 -14.36 -4.18 -5.41
N ILE A 9 -15.25 -3.42 -6.07
CA ILE A 9 -16.35 -2.69 -5.41
C ILE A 9 -17.37 -3.67 -4.85
N LEU A 10 -17.73 -4.70 -5.61
CA LEU A 10 -18.67 -5.72 -5.16
C LEU A 10 -18.14 -6.49 -3.93
N PHE A 11 -16.85 -6.86 -3.92
CA PHE A 11 -16.22 -7.49 -2.74
C PHE A 11 -16.16 -6.56 -1.54
N PHE A 12 -15.90 -5.27 -1.74
CA PHE A 12 -15.94 -4.28 -0.67
C PHE A 12 -17.33 -4.18 -0.05
N VAL A 13 -18.38 -4.05 -0.89
CA VAL A 13 -19.79 -4.00 -0.43
C VAL A 13 -20.16 -5.29 0.30
N PHE A 14 -19.77 -6.45 -0.24
CA PHE A 14 -20.01 -7.74 0.39
C PHE A 14 -19.31 -7.83 1.76
N GLY A 15 -18.06 -7.40 1.87
CA GLY A 15 -17.33 -7.36 3.13
C GLY A 15 -17.97 -6.43 4.16
N ALA A 16 -18.41 -5.25 3.74
CA ALA A 16 -19.12 -4.31 4.59
C ALA A 16 -20.45 -4.92 5.10
N PHE A 17 -21.20 -5.59 4.22
CA PHE A 17 -22.43 -6.28 4.59
C PHE A 17 -22.18 -7.43 5.57
N ALA A 18 -21.15 -8.26 5.32
CA ALA A 18 -20.75 -9.33 6.22
C ALA A 18 -20.38 -8.79 7.62
N GLY A 19 -19.68 -7.64 7.68
CA GLY A 19 -19.39 -6.96 8.94
C GLY A 19 -20.63 -6.45 9.67
N LEU A 20 -21.60 -5.87 8.94
CA LEU A 20 -22.86 -5.39 9.52
C LEU A 20 -23.70 -6.51 10.15
N ILE A 21 -23.76 -7.67 9.52
CA ILE A 21 -24.49 -8.84 10.05
C ILE A 21 -23.67 -9.63 11.09
N LYS A 22 -22.48 -9.11 11.47
CA LYS A 22 -21.55 -9.79 12.40
C LYS A 22 -21.24 -11.23 12.00
N SER A 23 -21.04 -11.45 10.69
CA SER A 23 -20.67 -12.75 10.14
C SER A 23 -19.32 -13.18 10.68
N ASN A 24 -19.17 -14.47 10.97
CA ASN A 24 -17.91 -15.09 11.43
C ASN A 24 -16.97 -15.38 10.25
N LEU A 25 -17.00 -14.51 9.23
CA LEU A 25 -16.18 -14.63 8.03
C LEU A 25 -14.75 -14.12 8.32
N GLU A 26 -13.92 -14.98 8.86
CA GLU A 26 -12.51 -14.67 9.11
C GLU A 26 -11.61 -15.43 8.15
N ILE A 27 -10.63 -14.71 7.57
CA ILE A 27 -9.57 -15.35 6.78
C ILE A 27 -8.50 -15.84 7.76
N PRO A 28 -8.18 -17.16 7.79
CA PRO A 28 -7.10 -17.66 8.63
C PRO A 28 -5.80 -16.91 8.43
N GLN A 29 -5.12 -16.56 9.53
CA GLN A 29 -3.89 -15.76 9.50
C GLN A 29 -2.80 -16.28 8.55
N PRO A 30 -2.55 -17.60 8.44
CA PRO A 30 -1.56 -18.11 7.47
C PRO A 30 -1.93 -17.80 6.02
N ILE A 31 -3.23 -17.87 5.68
CA ILE A 31 -3.73 -17.56 4.33
C ILE A 31 -3.60 -16.06 4.06
N ALA A 32 -3.97 -15.21 5.00
CA ALA A 32 -3.83 -13.76 4.87
C ALA A 32 -2.36 -13.37 4.64
N ARG A 33 -1.42 -13.95 5.37
CA ARG A 33 0.02 -13.72 5.19
C ARG A 33 0.52 -14.19 3.82
N PHE A 34 0.10 -15.38 3.39
CA PHE A 34 0.46 -15.90 2.07
C PHE A 34 -0.04 -15.00 0.95
N LEU A 35 -1.31 -14.57 1.01
CA LEU A 35 -1.91 -13.69 0.01
C LEU A 35 -1.20 -12.33 -0.03
N SER A 36 -0.81 -11.77 1.12
CA SER A 36 -0.06 -10.51 1.19
C SER A 36 1.32 -10.63 0.53
N LEU A 37 2.07 -11.70 0.82
CA LEU A 37 3.36 -11.97 0.20
C LEU A 37 3.23 -12.21 -1.31
N TYR A 38 2.21 -12.97 -1.72
CA TYR A 38 1.93 -13.21 -3.14
C TYR A 38 1.62 -11.90 -3.88
N LEU A 39 0.80 -11.03 -3.28
CA LEU A 39 0.45 -9.74 -3.87
C LEU A 39 1.69 -8.86 -4.03
N LEU A 40 2.53 -8.78 -3.00
CA LEU A 40 3.78 -8.00 -3.03
C LEU A 40 4.73 -8.51 -4.13
N MET A 41 4.89 -9.82 -4.22
CA MET A 41 5.72 -10.46 -5.27
C MET A 41 5.14 -10.18 -6.66
N ALA A 42 3.84 -10.36 -6.86
CA ALA A 42 3.18 -10.14 -8.14
C ALA A 42 3.30 -8.69 -8.63
N LEU A 43 3.12 -7.73 -7.74
CA LEU A 43 3.26 -6.31 -8.05
C LEU A 43 4.72 -5.90 -8.29
N GLY A 44 5.65 -6.43 -7.50
CA GLY A 44 7.08 -6.21 -7.70
C GLY A 44 7.55 -6.73 -9.06
N LEU A 45 7.16 -7.96 -9.43
CA LEU A 45 7.47 -8.53 -10.75
C LEU A 45 6.83 -7.72 -11.89
N LYS A 46 5.54 -7.35 -11.76
CA LYS A 46 4.85 -6.53 -12.75
C LYS A 46 5.54 -5.18 -12.95
N GLY A 47 5.95 -4.53 -11.86
CA GLY A 47 6.70 -3.28 -11.91
C GLY A 47 8.09 -3.44 -12.54
N GLY A 48 8.81 -4.51 -12.20
CA GLY A 48 10.13 -4.83 -12.75
C GLY A 48 10.07 -5.09 -14.26
N PHE A 49 9.13 -5.91 -14.73
CA PHE A 49 8.91 -6.15 -16.17
C PHE A 49 8.50 -4.88 -16.92
N ALA A 50 7.67 -4.03 -16.32
CA ALA A 50 7.30 -2.76 -16.92
C ALA A 50 8.49 -1.83 -17.08
N LEU A 51 9.36 -1.72 -16.07
CA LEU A 51 10.61 -0.96 -16.14
C LEU A 51 11.57 -1.51 -17.20
N GLN A 52 11.73 -2.82 -17.27
CA GLN A 52 12.56 -3.46 -18.27
C GLN A 52 12.05 -3.13 -19.71
N LYS A 53 10.74 -3.15 -19.91
CA LYS A 53 10.13 -2.88 -21.22
C LYS A 53 10.17 -1.42 -21.63
N SER A 54 9.95 -0.49 -20.70
CA SER A 54 9.97 0.96 -20.97
C SER A 54 11.37 1.57 -21.00
N GLY A 55 12.35 0.87 -20.45
CA GLY A 55 13.67 1.41 -20.17
C GLY A 55 13.65 2.39 -18.98
N PHE A 56 14.83 2.82 -18.55
CA PHE A 56 14.99 3.76 -17.44
C PHE A 56 15.15 5.18 -18.02
N THR A 57 14.04 5.90 -18.17
CA THR A 57 14.05 7.30 -18.63
C THR A 57 14.21 8.25 -17.43
N GLN A 58 14.61 9.50 -17.72
CA GLN A 58 14.72 10.53 -16.69
C GLN A 58 13.38 10.78 -15.97
N GLU A 59 12.27 10.75 -16.68
CA GLU A 59 10.92 10.90 -16.12
C GLU A 59 10.59 9.77 -15.13
N ILE A 60 10.90 8.53 -15.50
CA ILE A 60 10.70 7.37 -14.63
C ILE A 60 11.60 7.47 -13.40
N GLY A 61 12.87 7.88 -13.56
CA GLY A 61 13.78 8.09 -12.45
C GLY A 61 13.30 9.15 -11.47
N LEU A 62 12.77 10.26 -11.97
CA LEU A 62 12.17 11.32 -11.15
C LEU A 62 10.90 10.84 -10.44
N ALA A 63 10.02 10.12 -11.12
CA ALA A 63 8.80 9.57 -10.54
C ALA A 63 9.10 8.59 -9.40
N LEU A 64 10.04 7.66 -9.60
CA LEU A 64 10.46 6.70 -8.57
C LEU A 64 11.18 7.40 -7.42
N GLY A 65 12.05 8.37 -7.70
CA GLY A 65 12.72 9.17 -6.69
C GLY A 65 11.74 9.96 -5.82
N LEU A 66 10.73 10.58 -6.44
CA LEU A 66 9.67 11.28 -5.73
C LEU A 66 8.81 10.33 -4.89
N ALA A 67 8.51 9.14 -5.40
CA ALA A 67 7.74 8.13 -4.66
C ALA A 67 8.49 7.72 -3.37
N ILE A 68 9.78 7.42 -3.46
CA ILE A 68 10.62 7.09 -2.30
C ILE A 68 10.72 8.28 -1.33
N PHE A 69 10.93 9.49 -1.85
CA PHE A 69 10.97 10.70 -1.04
C PHE A 69 9.67 10.89 -0.25
N LEU A 70 8.52 10.76 -0.89
CA LEU A 70 7.22 10.86 -0.24
C LEU A 70 6.99 9.74 0.78
N ALA A 71 7.41 8.51 0.47
CA ALA A 71 7.31 7.37 1.39
C ALA A 71 8.10 7.57 2.69
N ILE A 72 9.12 8.42 2.68
CA ILE A 72 9.92 8.77 3.86
C ILE A 72 9.36 10.03 4.54
N ILE A 73 9.08 11.09 3.78
CA ILE A 73 8.73 12.38 4.35
C ILE A 73 7.32 12.39 4.97
N ILE A 74 6.36 11.67 4.35
CA ILE A 74 4.97 11.63 4.85
C ILE A 74 4.90 11.00 6.24
N PRO A 75 5.52 9.84 6.55
CA PRO A 75 5.56 9.32 7.91
C PRO A 75 6.21 10.25 8.92
N ILE A 76 7.27 10.97 8.55
CA ILE A 76 7.93 11.92 9.43
C ILE A 76 6.96 13.06 9.80
N ILE A 77 6.27 13.62 8.83
CA ILE A 77 5.27 14.68 9.06
C ILE A 77 4.11 14.13 9.89
N ALA A 78 3.59 12.95 9.52
CA ALA A 78 2.50 12.31 10.24
C ALA A 78 2.88 12.04 11.71
N TYR A 79 4.07 11.53 11.96
CA TYR A 79 4.59 11.34 13.32
C TYR A 79 4.66 12.66 14.10
N ALA A 80 5.21 13.73 13.51
CA ALA A 80 5.29 15.03 14.16
C ALA A 80 3.92 15.59 14.55
N VAL A 81 2.90 15.36 13.74
CA VAL A 81 1.51 15.78 14.01
C VAL A 81 0.88 14.87 15.07
N LEU A 82 0.98 13.57 14.92
CA LEU A 82 0.32 12.58 15.80
C LEU A 82 0.87 12.61 17.23
N ARG A 83 2.18 12.80 17.40
CA ARG A 83 2.80 12.89 18.73
C ARG A 83 2.28 14.02 19.61
N THR A 84 1.53 14.97 19.05
CA THR A 84 0.89 16.04 19.82
C THR A 84 -0.37 15.58 20.54
N ARG A 85 -0.93 14.44 20.14
CA ARG A 85 -2.20 13.90 20.65
C ARG A 85 -2.11 12.47 21.16
N LEU A 86 -1.13 11.69 20.68
CA LEU A 86 -0.91 10.29 21.00
C LEU A 86 0.47 10.10 21.65
N ASN A 87 0.66 8.96 22.31
CA ASN A 87 1.98 8.57 22.78
C ASN A 87 2.93 8.30 21.62
N ASN A 88 4.23 8.28 21.89
CA ASN A 88 5.25 8.16 20.84
C ASN A 88 5.13 6.84 20.06
N TYR A 89 4.75 5.74 20.72
CA TYR A 89 4.65 4.42 20.09
C TYR A 89 3.47 4.34 19.13
N ASP A 90 2.28 4.73 19.56
CA ASP A 90 1.09 4.73 18.71
C ASP A 90 1.26 5.72 17.54
N SER A 91 1.88 6.89 17.82
CA SER A 91 2.18 7.88 16.78
C SER A 91 3.10 7.31 15.69
N ALA A 92 4.14 6.58 16.08
CA ALA A 92 5.07 5.98 15.12
C ALA A 92 4.42 4.83 14.33
N ALA A 93 3.64 3.96 15.02
CA ALA A 93 2.94 2.87 14.36
C ALA A 93 1.94 3.38 13.31
N ILE A 94 1.13 4.38 13.66
CA ILE A 94 0.17 4.98 12.74
C ILE A 94 0.90 5.74 11.62
N ALA A 95 1.92 6.54 11.95
CA ALA A 95 2.67 7.30 10.96
C ALA A 95 3.32 6.39 9.88
N ALA A 96 3.87 5.25 10.28
CA ALA A 96 4.49 4.29 9.36
C ALA A 96 3.51 3.80 8.28
N THR A 97 2.21 3.67 8.60
CA THR A 97 1.20 3.22 7.62
C THR A 97 0.94 4.24 6.51
N TYR A 98 1.25 5.52 6.73
CA TYR A 98 1.07 6.57 5.73
C TYR A 98 2.22 6.66 4.71
N GLY A 99 3.31 5.92 4.92
CA GLY A 99 4.45 5.88 3.99
C GLY A 99 4.21 5.04 2.74
N SER A 100 3.23 4.14 2.77
CA SER A 100 2.94 3.26 1.63
C SER A 100 1.56 3.53 1.03
N VAL A 101 1.37 3.08 -0.21
CA VAL A 101 0.10 3.16 -0.92
C VAL A 101 -0.60 1.80 -0.82
N SER A 102 -1.91 1.81 -0.55
CA SER A 102 -2.70 0.58 -0.55
C SER A 102 -2.67 -0.10 -1.93
N ALA A 103 -2.22 -1.36 -1.96
CA ALA A 103 -2.19 -2.17 -3.17
C ALA A 103 -3.59 -2.31 -3.80
N VAL A 104 -4.62 -2.47 -2.99
CA VAL A 104 -6.00 -2.59 -3.47
C VAL A 104 -6.46 -1.28 -4.13
N THR A 105 -6.18 -0.14 -3.51
CA THR A 105 -6.51 1.18 -4.08
C THR A 105 -5.76 1.41 -5.39
N PHE A 106 -4.48 1.04 -5.47
CA PHE A 106 -3.68 1.13 -6.69
C PHE A 106 -4.26 0.28 -7.82
N ILE A 107 -4.60 -1.00 -7.53
CA ILE A 107 -5.19 -1.91 -8.53
C ILE A 107 -6.53 -1.37 -9.02
N THR A 108 -7.39 -0.90 -8.11
CA THR A 108 -8.68 -0.32 -8.47
C THR A 108 -8.52 0.93 -9.33
N ALA A 109 -7.57 1.80 -9.01
CA ALA A 109 -7.29 3.00 -9.81
C ALA A 109 -6.76 2.64 -11.22
N THR A 110 -5.82 1.70 -11.31
CA THR A 110 -5.30 1.26 -12.61
C THR A 110 -6.35 0.53 -13.45
N GLN A 111 -7.24 -0.24 -12.82
CA GLN A 111 -8.37 -0.87 -13.50
C GLN A 111 -9.36 0.18 -14.02
N PHE A 112 -9.66 1.20 -13.23
CA PHE A 112 -10.51 2.32 -13.65
C PHE A 112 -9.92 3.04 -14.87
N LEU A 113 -8.62 3.37 -14.85
CA LEU A 113 -7.95 3.99 -15.99
C LEU A 113 -7.99 3.11 -17.23
N SER A 114 -7.75 1.79 -17.07
CA SER A 114 -7.85 0.84 -18.18
C SER A 114 -9.26 0.76 -18.77
N ASN A 115 -10.29 0.79 -17.93
CA ASN A 115 -11.68 0.77 -18.38
C ASN A 115 -12.10 2.05 -19.12
N GLN A 116 -11.38 3.17 -18.87
CA GLN A 116 -11.57 4.45 -19.56
C GLN A 116 -10.63 4.63 -20.75
N GLU A 117 -9.82 3.61 -21.08
CA GLU A 117 -8.81 3.67 -22.14
C GLU A 117 -7.76 4.78 -21.92
N ILE A 118 -7.57 5.20 -20.65
CA ILE A 118 -6.58 6.21 -20.30
C ILE A 118 -5.23 5.51 -20.07
N PRO A 119 -4.19 5.83 -20.86
CA PRO A 119 -2.88 5.22 -20.70
C PRO A 119 -2.21 5.67 -19.39
N TYR A 120 -1.56 4.75 -18.69
CA TYR A 120 -0.74 5.05 -17.53
C TYR A 120 0.60 4.32 -17.60
N GLY A 121 1.61 4.87 -16.94
CA GLY A 121 2.95 4.31 -16.96
C GLY A 121 3.04 3.03 -16.13
N GLY A 122 3.48 1.93 -16.74
CA GLY A 122 3.65 0.63 -16.05
C GLY A 122 4.66 0.70 -14.88
N HIS A 123 5.58 1.67 -14.89
CA HIS A 123 6.53 1.93 -13.81
C HIS A 123 5.85 2.37 -12.49
N MET A 124 4.59 2.78 -12.52
CA MET A 124 3.84 3.12 -11.30
C MET A 124 3.65 1.92 -10.37
N ALA A 125 3.60 0.70 -10.92
CA ALA A 125 3.59 -0.52 -10.10
C ALA A 125 4.93 -0.72 -9.36
N ALA A 126 6.05 -0.36 -9.99
CA ALA A 126 7.36 -0.36 -9.33
C ALA A 126 7.44 0.74 -8.25
N ALA A 127 6.93 1.93 -8.53
CA ALA A 127 6.85 3.01 -7.54
C ALA A 127 6.10 2.57 -6.29
N MET A 128 4.93 1.93 -6.45
CA MET A 128 4.14 1.41 -5.34
C MET A 128 4.94 0.37 -4.51
N ALA A 129 5.57 -0.60 -5.17
CA ALA A 129 6.38 -1.62 -4.49
C ALA A 129 7.57 -1.00 -3.72
N LEU A 130 8.20 0.04 -4.28
CA LEU A 130 9.30 0.75 -3.61
C LEU A 130 8.84 1.56 -2.40
N MET A 131 7.62 2.08 -2.40
CA MET A 131 7.06 2.82 -1.26
C MET A 131 6.75 1.92 -0.06
N GLU A 132 6.53 0.63 -0.25
CA GLU A 132 6.30 -0.30 0.86
C GLU A 132 7.57 -0.54 1.70
N SER A 133 8.76 -0.54 1.09
CA SER A 133 10.02 -0.84 1.78
C SER A 133 10.32 0.12 2.94
N PRO A 134 10.24 1.45 2.81
CA PRO A 134 10.44 2.38 3.91
C PRO A 134 9.43 2.19 5.06
N ALA A 135 8.17 1.91 4.74
CA ALA A 135 7.13 1.66 5.75
C ALA A 135 7.44 0.41 6.58
N ILE A 136 7.89 -0.67 5.92
CA ILE A 136 8.30 -1.92 6.59
C ILE A 136 9.50 -1.66 7.51
N ILE A 137 10.53 -0.95 7.03
CA ILE A 137 11.73 -0.62 7.82
C ILE A 137 11.37 0.21 9.05
N LEU A 138 10.54 1.25 8.88
CA LEU A 138 10.09 2.08 9.99
C LEU A 138 9.27 1.29 11.02
N SER A 139 8.43 0.38 10.56
CA SER A 139 7.67 -0.53 11.42
C SER A 139 8.58 -1.49 12.20
N LEU A 140 9.60 -2.07 11.56
CA LEU A 140 10.54 -2.98 12.19
C LEU A 140 11.43 -2.29 13.24
N ILE A 141 11.90 -1.07 12.98
CA ILE A 141 12.65 -0.28 13.96
C ILE A 141 11.81 -0.06 15.22
N HIS A 142 10.51 0.14 15.05
CA HIS A 142 9.60 0.36 16.15
C HIS A 142 9.31 -0.91 16.97
N ILE A 143 9.22 -2.09 16.34
CA ILE A 143 9.03 -3.40 16.98
C ILE A 143 10.28 -3.83 17.79
N SER A 144 11.46 -3.34 17.41
CA SER A 144 12.73 -3.68 18.06
C SER A 144 12.95 -2.97 19.39
N GLU A 145 12.09 -2.03 19.80
CA GLU A 145 12.16 -1.43 21.13
C GLU A 145 11.60 -2.38 22.19
N PRO A 146 12.29 -2.52 23.36
CA PRO A 146 11.90 -3.50 24.36
C PRO A 146 10.47 -3.22 24.83
N THR A 147 9.63 -4.25 24.71
CA THR A 147 8.31 -4.29 25.32
C THR A 147 8.40 -3.86 26.79
N ARG A 148 7.61 -2.86 27.19
CA ARG A 148 7.49 -2.49 28.60
C ARG A 148 7.20 -3.75 29.42
N PRO A 149 7.90 -3.98 30.56
CA PRO A 149 7.41 -4.92 31.54
C PRO A 149 6.05 -4.42 32.04
N TYR A 150 5.07 -5.27 32.01
CA TYR A 150 3.72 -5.04 32.53
C TYR A 150 3.79 -4.83 34.06
#